data_9f2869532340a3bb37e86b04398ac3e1
#
_entry.id   9f2869532340a3bb37e86b04398ac3e1
#
_cell.length_a   1.000
_cell.length_b   1.000
_cell.length_c   1.000
_cell.angle_alpha   90.00
_cell.angle_beta   90.00
_cell.angle_gamma   90.00
#
_symmetry.space_group_name_H-M   'P 1'
#
loop_
_entity.id
_entity.type
_entity.pdbx_description
1 polymer ?
#
loop_
_entity_poly.entity_id
_entity_poly.type
_entity_poly.pdbx_seq_one_letter_code
_entity_poly.pdbx_strand_id
1 'polypeptide(L)'
;FLKIIGGIPGDVVTRHDNTFYVNGVAMVKVKTETRNGYPLTPGPTGTIPPGHYFVFTPHKDSYDSRYAEIGWVTSEHILGTARRIW
;
A
#
# COMPACT_ATOMS: atom_id res chain seq x y z
N PHE A 1 -13.86 7.91 3.55
CA PHE A 1 -12.69 7.90 4.42
C PHE A 1 -11.43 8.19 3.61
N LEU A 2 -10.35 8.54 4.30
CA LEU A 2 -9.13 8.97 3.66
C LEU A 2 -8.11 7.84 3.54
N LYS A 3 -7.42 7.83 2.41
CA LYS A 3 -6.20 7.04 2.23
C LYS A 3 -5.01 7.99 2.28
N ILE A 4 -3.90 7.46 2.76
CA ILE A 4 -2.64 8.20 2.83
C ILE A 4 -1.74 7.71 1.70
N ILE A 5 -1.11 8.64 0.99
CA ILE A 5 -0.10 8.29 0.01
C ILE A 5 1.23 8.16 0.75
N GLY A 6 1.72 6.92 0.85
CA GLY A 6 2.97 6.64 1.54
C GLY A 6 4.17 6.49 0.61
N GLY A 7 3.94 6.36 -0.69
CA GLY A 7 5.02 6.23 -1.66
C GLY A 7 4.62 6.83 -3.00
N ILE A 8 5.56 7.49 -3.65
CA ILE A 8 5.36 8.14 -4.95
C ILE A 8 6.31 7.52 -5.98
N PRO A 9 6.14 7.80 -7.28
CA PRO A 9 7.04 7.26 -8.30
C PRO A 9 8.51 7.52 -7.96
N GLY A 10 9.33 6.47 -8.09
CA GLY A 10 10.74 6.53 -7.75
C GLY A 10 11.07 6.05 -6.34
N ASP A 11 10.09 6.00 -5.45
CA ASP A 11 10.31 5.48 -4.10
C ASP A 11 10.46 3.97 -4.14
N VAL A 12 11.25 3.43 -3.22
CA VAL A 12 11.53 2.00 -3.15
C VAL A 12 10.71 1.39 -2.01
N VAL A 13 9.85 0.44 -2.36
CA VAL A 13 9.03 -0.31 -1.42
C VAL A 13 9.70 -1.63 -1.12
N THR A 14 9.91 -1.91 0.16
CA THR A 14 10.44 -3.20 0.60
C THR A 14 9.50 -3.79 1.65
N ARG A 15 9.64 -5.08 1.87
CA ARG A 15 8.91 -5.78 2.91
C ARG A 15 9.88 -6.65 3.71
N HIS A 16 9.83 -6.52 5.02
CA HIS A 16 10.61 -7.36 5.91
C HIS A 16 9.66 -7.93 6.95
N ASP A 17 9.61 -9.24 7.04
CA ASP A 17 8.58 -9.97 7.77
C ASP A 17 7.21 -9.53 7.22
N ASN A 18 6.35 -8.94 7.98
CA ASN A 18 5.05 -8.48 7.50
C ASN A 18 4.93 -6.96 7.58
N THR A 19 6.05 -6.25 7.54
CA THR A 19 6.07 -4.80 7.59
C THR A 19 6.54 -4.24 6.24
N PHE A 20 5.76 -3.34 5.66
CA PHE A 20 6.16 -2.61 4.47
C PHE A 20 6.94 -1.36 4.86
N TYR A 21 8.01 -1.12 4.11
CA TYR A 21 8.85 0.06 4.24
C TYR A 21 8.88 0.82 2.94
N VAL A 22 8.88 2.13 3.01
CA VAL A 22 9.11 2.99 1.83
C VAL A 22 10.38 3.79 2.10
N ASN A 23 11.36 3.60 1.24
CA ASN A 23 12.71 4.20 1.39
C ASN A 23 13.31 3.93 2.77
N GLY A 24 13.07 2.74 3.31
CA GLY A 24 13.62 2.33 4.60
C GLY A 24 12.81 2.78 5.82
N VAL A 25 11.71 3.49 5.62
CA VAL A 25 10.84 3.95 6.71
C VAL A 25 9.64 3.03 6.85
N ALA A 26 9.43 2.49 8.03
CA ALA A 26 8.30 1.57 8.28
C ALA A 26 6.97 2.30 8.10
N MET A 27 6.08 1.69 7.32
CA MET A 27 4.77 2.25 7.01
C MET A 27 3.64 1.47 7.66
N VAL A 28 3.38 0.25 7.18
CA VAL A 28 2.25 -0.56 7.62
C VAL A 28 2.61 -2.02 7.67
N LYS A 29 1.87 -2.76 8.47
CA LYS A 29 1.96 -4.22 8.53
C LYS A 29 0.89 -4.83 7.64
N VAL A 30 1.22 -5.95 7.01
CA VAL A 30 0.30 -6.74 6.21
C VAL A 30 -0.17 -7.95 7.02
N LYS A 31 -1.43 -8.29 6.88
CA LYS A 31 -1.96 -9.53 7.43
C LYS A 31 -1.69 -10.68 6.47
N THR A 32 -1.52 -11.87 7.00
CA THR A 32 -1.30 -13.06 6.19
C THR A 32 -2.60 -13.77 5.84
N GLU A 33 -3.68 -13.48 6.55
CA GLU A 33 -4.99 -14.06 6.27
C GLU A 33 -6.12 -13.17 6.81
N THR A 34 -7.32 -13.38 6.28
CA THR A 34 -8.52 -12.71 6.76
C THR A 34 -8.98 -13.32 8.08
N ARG A 35 -10.01 -12.73 8.71
CA ARG A 35 -10.60 -13.31 9.91
C ARG A 35 -11.13 -14.72 9.70
N ASN A 36 -11.57 -15.03 8.47
CA ASN A 36 -12.11 -16.35 8.12
C ASN A 36 -11.03 -17.32 7.69
N GLY A 37 -9.75 -16.94 7.78
CA GLY A 37 -8.65 -17.81 7.45
C GLY A 37 -8.29 -17.85 5.95
N TYR A 38 -8.88 -17.01 5.12
CA TYR A 38 -8.50 -16.93 3.72
C TYR A 38 -7.12 -16.29 3.60
N PRO A 39 -6.21 -16.89 2.82
CA PRO A 39 -4.87 -16.33 2.68
C PRO A 39 -4.89 -14.99 1.96
N LEU A 40 -4.02 -14.09 2.40
CA LEU A 40 -3.84 -12.77 1.78
C LEU A 40 -2.41 -12.70 1.24
N THR A 41 -2.29 -12.25 -0.01
CA THR A 41 -0.99 -12.10 -0.64
C THR A 41 -0.48 -10.68 -0.43
N PRO A 42 0.75 -10.51 0.07
CA PRO A 42 1.33 -9.18 0.20
C PRO A 42 1.46 -8.49 -1.14
N GLY A 43 1.36 -7.16 -1.12
CA GLY A 43 1.48 -6.35 -2.31
C GLY A 43 2.89 -6.32 -2.88
N PRO A 44 3.06 -5.63 -4.01
CA PRO A 44 4.34 -5.61 -4.70
C PRO A 44 5.42 -4.82 -3.94
N THR A 45 6.67 -5.20 -4.19
CA THR A 45 7.85 -4.48 -3.70
C THR A 45 8.69 -4.03 -4.90
N GLY A 46 9.63 -3.13 -4.65
CA GLY A 46 10.48 -2.58 -5.70
C GLY A 46 10.25 -1.10 -5.87
N THR A 47 10.77 -0.55 -6.98
CA THR A 47 10.65 0.87 -7.28
C THR A 47 9.27 1.17 -7.86
N ILE A 48 8.57 2.13 -7.29
CA ILE A 48 7.25 2.53 -7.77
C ILE A 48 7.40 3.19 -9.15
N PRO A 49 6.70 2.67 -10.18
CA PRO A 49 6.80 3.22 -11.53
C PRO A 49 6.07 4.55 -11.68
N PRO A 50 6.34 5.29 -12.77
CA PRO A 50 5.61 6.53 -13.05
C PRO A 50 4.09 6.32 -13.04
N GLY A 51 3.38 7.29 -12.48
CA GLY A 51 1.93 7.26 -12.44
C GLY A 51 1.32 6.34 -11.41
N HIS A 52 2.13 5.71 -10.57
CA HIS A 52 1.66 4.78 -9.52
C HIS A 52 2.06 5.27 -8.13
N TYR A 53 1.29 4.84 -7.14
CA TYR A 53 1.46 5.30 -5.76
C TYR A 53 1.16 4.17 -4.78
N PHE A 54 1.88 4.15 -3.68
CA PHE A 54 1.59 3.27 -2.57
C PHE A 54 0.61 3.99 -1.64
N VAL A 55 -0.59 3.46 -1.47
CA VAL A 55 -1.62 4.05 -0.61
C VAL A 55 -1.96 3.10 0.53
N PHE A 56 -2.25 3.66 1.69
CA PHE A 56 -2.60 2.88 2.85
C PHE A 56 -3.44 3.71 3.83
N THR A 57 -3.98 3.04 4.84
CA THR A 57 -4.51 3.71 6.02
C THR A 57 -3.85 3.12 7.26
N PRO A 58 -3.80 3.83 8.38
CA PRO A 58 -3.25 3.28 9.62
C PRO A 58 -4.06 2.11 10.18
N HIS A 59 -5.29 1.94 9.73
CA HIS A 59 -6.15 0.87 10.23
C HIS A 59 -5.64 -0.50 9.80
N LYS A 60 -5.43 -1.41 10.76
CA LYS A 60 -4.83 -2.72 10.50
C LYS A 60 -5.65 -3.62 9.59
N ASP A 61 -6.95 -3.41 9.51
CA ASP A 61 -7.86 -4.22 8.70
C ASP A 61 -8.14 -3.58 7.33
N SER A 62 -7.46 -2.51 6.98
CA SER A 62 -7.68 -1.85 5.70
C SER A 62 -7.16 -2.69 4.53
N TYR A 63 -7.87 -2.60 3.42
CA TYR A 63 -7.50 -3.26 2.18
C TYR A 63 -6.96 -2.20 1.22
N ASP A 64 -5.67 -2.22 0.99
CA ASP A 64 -4.96 -1.17 0.26
C ASP A 64 -3.71 -1.71 -0.42
N SER A 65 -2.72 -0.84 -0.71
CA SER A 65 -1.51 -1.23 -1.44
C SER A 65 -0.64 -2.27 -0.74
N ARG A 66 -0.90 -2.57 0.53
CA ARG A 66 -0.19 -3.65 1.21
C ARG A 66 -0.60 -5.04 0.70
N TYR A 67 -1.65 -5.13 -0.11
CA TYR A 67 -2.15 -6.41 -0.66
C TYR A 67 -2.04 -6.43 -2.17
N ALA A 68 -1.73 -7.62 -2.70
CA ALA A 68 -1.46 -7.81 -4.13
C ALA A 68 -2.63 -7.43 -5.04
N GLU A 69 -3.87 -7.66 -4.60
CA GLU A 69 -5.05 -7.36 -5.41
C GLU A 69 -5.22 -5.86 -5.67
N ILE A 70 -4.77 -5.04 -4.73
CA ILE A 70 -4.80 -3.58 -4.90
C ILE A 70 -3.51 -3.10 -5.56
N GLY A 71 -2.37 -3.53 -5.02
CA GLY A 71 -1.07 -3.11 -5.52
C GLY A 71 -0.86 -1.59 -5.42
N TRP A 72 -0.01 -1.08 -6.30
CA TRP A 72 0.19 0.36 -6.40
C TRP A 72 -0.92 0.94 -7.28
N VAL A 73 -1.53 2.03 -6.82
CA VAL A 73 -2.68 2.61 -7.49
C VAL A 73 -2.24 3.71 -8.45
N THR A 74 -3.03 3.89 -9.51
CA THR A 74 -2.76 4.94 -10.50
C THR A 74 -3.27 6.29 -10.02
N SER A 75 -2.76 7.37 -10.63
CA SER A 75 -3.19 8.73 -10.33
C SER A 75 -4.70 8.90 -10.51
N GLU A 76 -5.25 8.31 -11.56
CA GLU A 76 -6.69 8.39 -11.83
C GLU A 76 -7.50 7.71 -10.73
N HIS A 77 -7.01 6.57 -10.27
CA HIS A 77 -7.68 5.84 -9.20
C HIS A 77 -7.63 6.61 -7.89
N ILE A 78 -6.52 7.28 -7.59
CA ILE A 78 -6.39 8.11 -6.40
C ILE A 78 -7.43 9.22 -6.40
N LEU A 79 -7.58 9.90 -7.52
CA LEU A 79 -8.56 10.98 -7.63
C LEU A 79 -9.99 10.48 -7.44
N GLY A 80 -10.26 9.23 -7.80
CA GLY A 80 -11.57 8.64 -7.63
C GLY A 80 -11.84 8.04 -6.26
N THR A 81 -10.81 7.54 -5.58
CA THR A 81 -10.99 6.75 -4.36
C THR A 81 -10.25 7.26 -3.13
N ALA A 82 -9.28 8.13 -3.30
CA ALA A 82 -8.49 8.68 -2.21
C ALA A 82 -8.51 10.20 -2.27
N ARG A 83 -8.57 10.84 -1.12
CA ARG A 83 -8.48 12.29 -1.07
C ARG A 83 -7.04 12.71 -0.99
N ARG A 84 -6.73 13.78 -1.71
CA ARG A 84 -5.44 14.43 -1.55
C ARG A 84 -5.49 15.29 -0.30
N ILE A 85 -4.44 15.22 0.48
CA ILE A 85 -4.33 15.98 1.73
C ILE A 85 -3.20 17.01 1.66
N TRP A 86 -2.68 17.24 0.45
CA TRP A 86 -1.65 18.23 0.20
C TRP A 86 -2.08 19.23 -0.85
#